data_07565c655b6a5b5fc8456ca17a71bce4
#
_entry.id   07565c655b6a5b5fc8456ca17a71bce4
#
_cell.length_a   1.000
_cell.length_b   1.000
_cell.length_c   1.000
_cell.angle_alpha   90.00
_cell.angle_beta   90.00
_cell.angle_gamma   90.00
#
_symmetry.space_group_name_H-M   'P 1'
#
loop_
_entity.id
_entity.type
_entity.pdbx_description
1 polymer ?
#
loop_
_entity_poly.entity_id
_entity_poly.type
_entity_poly.pdbx_seq_one_letter_code
_entity_poly.pdbx_strand_id
1 'polypeptide(L)'
;KDAQDALSGILDVADQALRITDQFSHTVVRGDSLKDVLELSGLEDDTAKNLIAEYPELKNLRAGQQFYWILDKEDQLEYLNWLVSEKEERIYERTEDGKFKRQILEKKSIWKKEVLKGTINGSFASSLRDLGLDGRQISQLSSALQWQVSLQKLSKGTKFSILVSREYLGDKLTGQGNVEAIHIMADGKSYYGIQAANGRYYDKQ
;
A
#
# COMPACT_ATOMS: atom_id res chain seq x y z
N LYS A 1 -19.49 3.32 42.07
CA LYS A 1 -19.65 3.69 40.68
C LYS A 1 -18.41 3.32 39.81
N ASP A 2 -17.19 3.63 40.28
CA ASP A 2 -15.95 3.35 39.56
C ASP A 2 -15.65 1.83 39.46
N ALA A 3 -16.00 1.05 40.51
CA ALA A 3 -15.77 -0.38 40.52
C ALA A 3 -16.70 -1.12 39.54
N GLN A 4 -17.94 -0.64 39.34
CA GLN A 4 -18.86 -1.23 38.35
C GLN A 4 -18.44 -0.90 36.93
N ASP A 5 -17.96 0.31 36.68
CA ASP A 5 -17.48 0.71 35.36
C ASP A 5 -16.22 -0.09 34.97
N ALA A 6 -15.32 -0.32 35.93
CA ALA A 6 -14.14 -1.15 35.72
C ALA A 6 -14.51 -2.61 35.46
N LEU A 7 -15.51 -3.15 36.16
CA LEU A 7 -15.98 -4.53 35.98
C LEU A 7 -16.65 -4.68 34.61
N SER A 8 -17.48 -3.72 34.20
CA SER A 8 -18.10 -3.71 32.87
C SER A 8 -17.04 -3.68 31.76
N GLY A 9 -16.00 -2.88 31.92
CA GLY A 9 -14.87 -2.82 30.97
C GLY A 9 -14.14 -4.15 30.85
N ILE A 10 -13.91 -4.85 31.97
CA ILE A 10 -13.28 -6.17 32.00
C ILE A 10 -14.19 -7.22 31.31
N LEU A 11 -15.50 -7.17 31.53
CA LEU A 11 -16.44 -8.07 30.87
C LEU A 11 -16.51 -7.84 29.37
N ASP A 12 -16.47 -6.58 28.92
CA ASP A 12 -16.44 -6.25 27.50
C ASP A 12 -15.16 -6.76 26.83
N VAL A 13 -14.02 -6.60 27.48
CA VAL A 13 -12.74 -7.13 26.98
C VAL A 13 -12.76 -8.65 26.93
N ALA A 14 -13.32 -9.32 27.96
CA ALA A 14 -13.45 -10.77 27.99
C ALA A 14 -14.39 -11.27 26.89
N ASP A 15 -15.51 -10.59 26.62
CA ASP A 15 -16.44 -10.92 25.56
C ASP A 15 -15.79 -10.74 24.19
N GLN A 16 -15.04 -9.66 23.99
CA GLN A 16 -14.25 -9.45 22.77
C GLN A 16 -13.18 -10.51 22.58
N ALA A 17 -12.49 -10.92 23.64
CA ALA A 17 -11.49 -11.98 23.58
C ALA A 17 -12.11 -13.33 23.20
N LEU A 18 -13.31 -13.64 23.70
CA LEU A 18 -14.04 -14.85 23.31
C LEU A 18 -14.48 -14.79 21.84
N ARG A 19 -14.85 -13.62 21.33
CA ARG A 19 -15.17 -13.44 19.92
C ARG A 19 -13.92 -13.59 19.03
N ILE A 20 -12.76 -13.14 19.47
CA ILE A 20 -11.49 -13.25 18.73
C ILE A 20 -11.11 -14.72 18.50
N THR A 21 -11.47 -15.64 19.42
CA THR A 21 -11.18 -17.07 19.24
C THR A 21 -11.91 -17.69 18.05
N ASP A 22 -13.02 -17.09 17.60
CA ASP A 22 -13.79 -17.52 16.44
C ASP A 22 -13.46 -16.71 15.18
N GLN A 23 -12.34 -16.01 15.20
CA GLN A 23 -11.86 -15.24 14.05
C GLN A 23 -11.09 -16.12 13.08
N PHE A 24 -11.42 -15.99 11.80
CA PHE A 24 -10.76 -16.66 10.69
C PHE A 24 -10.06 -15.66 9.80
N SER A 25 -9.04 -16.12 9.09
CA SER A 25 -8.33 -15.31 8.11
C SER A 25 -7.85 -16.18 6.96
N HIS A 26 -7.75 -15.59 5.78
CA HIS A 26 -7.24 -16.28 4.60
C HIS A 26 -6.68 -15.27 3.61
N THR A 27 -5.55 -15.60 3.02
CA THR A 27 -5.00 -14.86 1.88
C THR A 27 -5.48 -15.54 0.59
N VAL A 28 -6.12 -14.75 -0.27
CA VAL A 28 -6.68 -15.22 -1.54
C VAL A 28 -5.56 -15.76 -2.42
N VAL A 29 -5.75 -16.96 -2.94
CA VAL A 29 -4.88 -17.55 -3.97
C VAL A 29 -5.63 -17.58 -5.30
N ARG A 30 -4.88 -17.72 -6.39
CA ARG A 30 -5.45 -17.75 -7.74
C ARG A 30 -6.50 -18.85 -7.86
N GLY A 31 -7.68 -18.50 -8.34
CA GLY A 31 -8.80 -19.41 -8.50
C GLY A 31 -9.75 -19.48 -7.33
N ASP A 32 -9.45 -18.84 -6.20
CA ASP A 32 -10.35 -18.79 -5.05
C ASP A 32 -11.63 -18.01 -5.38
N SER A 33 -12.75 -18.56 -4.95
CA SER A 33 -14.02 -17.84 -4.87
C SER A 33 -14.35 -17.53 -3.40
N LEU A 34 -15.33 -16.66 -3.17
CA LEU A 34 -15.78 -16.36 -1.80
C LEU A 34 -16.27 -17.64 -1.09
N LYS A 35 -16.94 -18.52 -1.83
CA LYS A 35 -17.36 -19.84 -1.33
C LYS A 35 -16.17 -20.61 -0.75
N ASP A 36 -15.08 -20.72 -1.52
CA ASP A 36 -13.87 -21.42 -1.09
C ASP A 36 -13.28 -20.82 0.19
N VAL A 37 -13.26 -19.50 0.28
CA VAL A 37 -12.75 -18.79 1.46
C VAL A 37 -13.60 -19.10 2.69
N LEU A 38 -14.91 -18.94 2.59
CA LEU A 38 -15.81 -19.13 3.74
C LEU A 38 -15.96 -20.59 4.17
N GLU A 39 -15.76 -21.54 3.23
CA GLU A 39 -15.75 -22.97 3.57
C GLU A 39 -14.65 -23.33 4.58
N LEU A 40 -13.58 -22.57 4.66
CA LEU A 40 -12.50 -22.82 5.61
C LEU A 40 -12.99 -22.75 7.09
N SER A 41 -14.06 -22.03 7.33
CA SER A 41 -14.68 -21.94 8.67
C SER A 41 -15.94 -22.80 8.81
N GLY A 42 -16.22 -23.62 7.79
CA GLY A 42 -17.39 -24.53 7.83
C GLY A 42 -18.71 -23.89 7.40
N LEU A 43 -18.67 -22.68 6.85
CA LEU A 43 -19.87 -22.03 6.32
C LEU A 43 -20.38 -22.74 5.08
N GLU A 44 -21.70 -22.85 4.98
CA GLU A 44 -22.36 -23.45 3.81
C GLU A 44 -22.30 -22.52 2.57
N ASP A 45 -22.48 -23.10 1.39
CA ASP A 45 -22.42 -22.40 0.11
C ASP A 45 -23.40 -21.24 0.02
N ASP A 46 -24.56 -21.36 0.67
CA ASP A 46 -25.61 -20.34 0.64
C ASP A 46 -25.15 -18.99 1.21
N THR A 47 -24.26 -19.00 2.18
CA THR A 47 -23.73 -17.75 2.77
C THR A 47 -23.00 -16.93 1.70
N ALA A 48 -22.08 -17.53 0.98
CA ALA A 48 -21.36 -16.87 -0.09
C ALA A 48 -22.28 -16.46 -1.23
N LYS A 49 -23.18 -17.33 -1.62
CA LYS A 49 -24.17 -17.10 -2.69
C LYS A 49 -25.05 -15.89 -2.40
N ASN A 50 -25.57 -15.80 -1.18
CA ASN A 50 -26.44 -14.71 -0.75
C ASN A 50 -25.68 -13.38 -0.68
N LEU A 51 -24.45 -13.39 -0.17
CA LEU A 51 -23.59 -12.20 -0.16
C LEU A 51 -23.27 -11.70 -1.54
N ILE A 52 -22.93 -12.60 -2.47
CA ILE A 52 -22.61 -12.25 -3.85
C ILE A 52 -23.85 -11.71 -4.58
N ALA A 53 -25.03 -12.27 -4.30
CA ALA A 53 -26.27 -11.77 -4.90
C ALA A 53 -26.55 -10.32 -4.52
N GLU A 54 -26.27 -9.95 -3.28
CA GLU A 54 -26.45 -8.57 -2.80
C GLU A 54 -25.26 -7.67 -3.13
N TYR A 55 -24.05 -8.22 -3.08
CA TYR A 55 -22.79 -7.48 -3.32
C TYR A 55 -21.95 -8.19 -4.40
N PRO A 56 -22.26 -7.95 -5.69
CA PRO A 56 -21.59 -8.66 -6.79
C PRO A 56 -20.09 -8.47 -6.90
N GLU A 57 -19.55 -7.41 -6.32
CA GLU A 57 -18.11 -7.15 -6.28
C GLU A 57 -17.33 -8.28 -5.62
N LEU A 58 -17.98 -9.05 -4.74
CA LEU A 58 -17.37 -10.21 -4.07
C LEU A 58 -17.06 -11.37 -5.01
N LYS A 59 -17.45 -11.30 -6.28
CA LYS A 59 -16.99 -12.22 -7.33
C LYS A 59 -15.57 -11.92 -7.80
N ASN A 60 -15.08 -10.71 -7.60
CA ASN A 60 -13.85 -10.22 -8.22
C ASN A 60 -12.68 -10.28 -7.23
N LEU A 61 -12.37 -11.48 -6.75
CA LEU A 61 -11.26 -11.70 -5.85
C LEU A 61 -9.95 -11.72 -6.63
N ARG A 62 -8.89 -11.20 -6.02
CA ARG A 62 -7.54 -11.21 -6.58
C ARG A 62 -6.57 -11.88 -5.63
N ALA A 63 -5.64 -12.65 -6.17
CA ALA A 63 -4.58 -13.28 -5.39
C ALA A 63 -3.81 -12.23 -4.59
N GLY A 64 -3.52 -12.54 -3.33
CA GLY A 64 -2.82 -11.65 -2.39
C GLY A 64 -3.73 -10.80 -1.51
N GLN A 65 -5.00 -10.64 -1.87
CA GLN A 65 -5.97 -9.97 -1.00
C GLN A 65 -6.21 -10.81 0.25
N GLN A 66 -6.59 -10.17 1.35
CA GLN A 66 -6.83 -10.86 2.60
C GLN A 66 -8.29 -10.71 3.02
N PHE A 67 -8.81 -11.78 3.61
CA PHE A 67 -10.09 -11.78 4.28
C PHE A 67 -9.92 -12.09 5.76
N TYR A 68 -10.70 -11.39 6.58
CA TYR A 68 -10.89 -11.69 8.00
C TYR A 68 -12.39 -11.78 8.24
N TRP A 69 -12.83 -12.80 8.97
CA TRP A 69 -14.26 -12.93 9.27
C TRP A 69 -14.48 -13.55 10.64
N ILE A 70 -15.64 -13.28 11.16
CA ILE A 70 -16.05 -13.72 12.50
C ILE A 70 -17.40 -14.42 12.37
N LEU A 71 -17.52 -15.57 13.03
CA LEU A 71 -18.78 -16.29 13.19
C LEU A 71 -19.39 -15.95 14.55
N ASP A 72 -20.72 -15.96 14.60
CA ASP A 72 -21.42 -15.80 15.87
C ASP A 72 -21.48 -17.16 16.64
N LYS A 73 -22.22 -17.18 17.77
CA LYS A 73 -22.33 -18.37 18.62
C LYS A 73 -23.06 -19.53 17.94
N GLU A 74 -23.86 -19.25 16.91
CA GLU A 74 -24.56 -20.25 16.09
C GLU A 74 -23.81 -20.63 14.83
N ASP A 75 -22.52 -20.29 14.74
CA ASP A 75 -21.65 -20.55 13.59
C ASP A 75 -22.14 -19.90 12.30
N GLN A 76 -22.84 -18.76 12.41
CA GLN A 76 -23.25 -17.96 11.27
C GLN A 76 -22.30 -16.78 11.07
N LEU A 77 -22.15 -16.36 9.82
CA LEU A 77 -21.28 -15.21 9.49
C LEU A 77 -21.86 -13.94 10.10
N GLU A 78 -21.10 -13.31 10.98
CA GLU A 78 -21.47 -12.04 11.61
C GLU A 78 -20.78 -10.85 10.92
N TYR A 79 -19.54 -11.03 10.54
CA TYR A 79 -18.69 -9.95 10.06
C TYR A 79 -17.66 -10.49 9.05
N LEU A 80 -17.55 -9.81 7.92
CA LEU A 80 -16.56 -10.14 6.89
C LEU A 80 -15.79 -8.86 6.52
N ASN A 81 -14.48 -8.93 6.62
CA ASN A 81 -13.60 -7.83 6.27
C ASN A 81 -12.74 -8.25 5.08
N TRP A 82 -12.83 -7.49 3.99
CA TRP A 82 -12.09 -7.71 2.77
C TRP A 82 -11.06 -6.59 2.57
N LEU A 83 -9.79 -6.92 2.70
CA LEU A 83 -8.69 -6.02 2.38
C LEU A 83 -8.45 -6.07 0.87
N VAL A 84 -9.12 -5.20 0.13
CA VAL A 84 -9.08 -5.16 -1.33
C VAL A 84 -7.70 -4.72 -1.82
N SER A 85 -7.13 -3.72 -1.15
CA SER A 85 -5.78 -3.19 -1.42
C SER A 85 -5.27 -2.50 -0.16
N GLU A 86 -4.07 -1.98 -0.22
CA GLU A 86 -3.53 -1.16 0.88
C GLU A 86 -4.35 0.10 1.13
N LYS A 87 -5.13 0.54 0.13
CA LYS A 87 -5.93 1.78 0.18
C LYS A 87 -7.41 1.54 0.42
N GLU A 88 -7.91 0.35 0.23
CA GLU A 88 -9.34 0.05 0.29
C GLU A 88 -9.63 -1.20 1.10
N GLU A 89 -10.60 -1.06 1.99
CA GLU A 89 -11.11 -2.13 2.83
C GLU A 89 -12.62 -2.12 2.78
N ARG A 90 -13.25 -3.27 2.64
CA ARG A 90 -14.70 -3.40 2.62
C ARG A 90 -15.14 -4.29 3.76
N ILE A 91 -16.13 -3.81 4.49
CA ILE A 91 -16.65 -4.49 5.67
C ILE A 91 -18.12 -4.83 5.42
N TYR A 92 -18.45 -6.11 5.59
CA TYR A 92 -19.81 -6.63 5.48
C TYR A 92 -20.23 -7.12 6.86
N GLU A 93 -21.19 -6.45 7.45
CA GLU A 93 -21.65 -6.73 8.81
C GLU A 93 -23.12 -7.12 8.78
N ARG A 94 -23.45 -8.24 9.45
CA ARG A 94 -24.82 -8.70 9.52
C ARG A 94 -25.65 -7.80 10.43
N THR A 95 -26.81 -7.39 9.96
CA THR A 95 -27.77 -6.60 10.68
C THR A 95 -28.78 -7.50 11.40
N GLU A 96 -29.62 -6.92 12.27
CA GLU A 96 -30.60 -7.66 13.07
C GLU A 96 -31.63 -8.41 12.21
N ASP A 97 -31.91 -7.93 11.01
CA ASP A 97 -32.85 -8.54 10.07
C ASP A 97 -32.24 -9.71 9.27
N GLY A 98 -30.99 -10.08 9.55
CA GLY A 98 -30.28 -11.16 8.86
C GLY A 98 -29.63 -10.76 7.56
N LYS A 99 -29.78 -9.53 7.13
CA LYS A 99 -29.09 -8.99 5.95
C LYS A 99 -27.73 -8.44 6.32
N PHE A 100 -26.96 -8.05 5.31
CA PHE A 100 -25.65 -7.44 5.52
C PHE A 100 -25.67 -5.99 5.08
N LYS A 101 -24.97 -5.14 5.81
CA LYS A 101 -24.63 -3.79 5.40
C LYS A 101 -23.17 -3.74 5.00
N ARG A 102 -22.85 -2.94 3.98
CA ARG A 102 -21.48 -2.76 3.49
C ARG A 102 -20.96 -1.40 3.87
N GLN A 103 -19.73 -1.37 4.38
CA GLN A 103 -18.99 -0.15 4.60
C GLN A 103 -17.69 -0.22 3.78
N ILE A 104 -17.39 0.84 3.04
CA ILE A 104 -16.16 0.96 2.28
C ILE A 104 -15.27 1.98 2.98
N LEU A 105 -14.09 1.55 3.40
CA LEU A 105 -13.08 2.41 4.00
C LEU A 105 -11.98 2.62 2.98
N GLU A 106 -11.80 3.88 2.58
CA GLU A 106 -10.74 4.28 1.66
C GLU A 106 -9.73 5.13 2.39
N LYS A 107 -8.47 4.75 2.28
CA LYS A 107 -7.36 5.55 2.78
C LYS A 107 -6.85 6.40 1.63
N LYS A 108 -6.85 7.70 1.82
CA LYS A 108 -6.34 8.63 0.81
C LYS A 108 -4.83 8.68 0.89
N SER A 109 -4.18 8.46 -0.24
CA SER A 109 -2.75 8.69 -0.37
C SER A 109 -2.48 10.17 -0.64
N ILE A 110 -1.28 10.62 -0.27
CA ILE A 110 -0.82 11.98 -0.47
C ILE A 110 0.47 11.94 -1.28
N TRP A 111 0.55 12.75 -2.33
CA TRP A 111 1.77 12.94 -3.10
C TRP A 111 2.56 14.09 -2.48
N LYS A 112 3.81 13.82 -2.13
CA LYS A 112 4.73 14.81 -1.57
C LYS A 112 5.94 14.96 -2.47
N LYS A 113 6.41 16.20 -2.61
CA LYS A 113 7.69 16.48 -3.25
C LYS A 113 8.78 16.48 -2.18
N GLU A 114 9.84 15.73 -2.43
CA GLU A 114 10.94 15.57 -1.51
C GLU A 114 12.27 15.81 -2.19
N VAL A 115 13.20 16.43 -1.47
CA VAL A 115 14.58 16.58 -1.91
C VAL A 115 15.41 15.50 -1.24
N LEU A 116 15.98 14.60 -2.04
CA LEU A 116 16.88 13.56 -1.58
C LEU A 116 18.32 13.99 -1.88
N LYS A 117 19.18 13.93 -0.87
CA LYS A 117 20.60 14.25 -1.01
C LYS A 117 21.42 12.99 -0.84
N GLY A 118 22.41 12.81 -1.70
CA GLY A 118 23.28 11.66 -1.65
C GLY A 118 24.68 11.96 -2.15
N THR A 119 25.53 10.97 -2.03
CA THR A 119 26.89 11.00 -2.53
C THR A 119 27.15 9.76 -3.37
N ILE A 120 27.99 9.90 -4.40
CA ILE A 120 28.38 8.75 -5.21
C ILE A 120 29.27 7.84 -4.36
N ASN A 121 28.85 6.59 -4.25
CA ASN A 121 29.58 5.55 -3.54
C ASN A 121 29.51 4.26 -4.37
N GLY A 122 30.46 4.12 -5.28
CA GLY A 122 30.43 3.09 -6.31
C GLY A 122 29.89 3.66 -7.63
N SER A 123 28.82 3.07 -8.18
CA SER A 123 28.23 3.57 -9.41
C SER A 123 27.14 4.61 -9.13
N PHE A 124 26.82 5.43 -10.13
CA PHE A 124 25.69 6.36 -10.09
C PHE A 124 24.38 5.61 -9.81
N ALA A 125 24.14 4.52 -10.55
CA ALA A 125 22.93 3.72 -10.38
C ALA A 125 22.78 3.14 -8.97
N SER A 126 23.86 2.58 -8.40
CA SER A 126 23.81 2.01 -7.05
C SER A 126 23.55 3.09 -5.99
N SER A 127 24.13 4.28 -6.18
CA SER A 127 23.92 5.41 -5.26
C SER A 127 22.47 5.90 -5.27
N LEU A 128 21.81 5.86 -6.44
CA LEU A 128 20.39 6.18 -6.55
C LEU A 128 19.50 5.09 -5.92
N ARG A 129 19.86 3.82 -6.08
CA ARG A 129 19.14 2.72 -5.43
C ARG A 129 19.20 2.84 -3.91
N ASP A 130 20.32 3.24 -3.37
CA ASP A 130 20.50 3.44 -1.92
C ASP A 130 19.58 4.54 -1.39
N LEU A 131 19.18 5.49 -2.23
CA LEU A 131 18.18 6.52 -1.89
C LEU A 131 16.73 6.06 -2.09
N GLY A 132 16.52 4.84 -2.58
CA GLY A 132 15.20 4.28 -2.78
C GLY A 132 14.58 4.53 -4.15
N LEU A 133 15.35 4.98 -5.15
CA LEU A 133 14.85 5.12 -6.51
C LEU A 133 14.71 3.75 -7.17
N ASP A 134 13.71 3.60 -8.03
CA ASP A 134 13.48 2.37 -8.81
C ASP A 134 14.25 2.38 -10.15
N GLY A 135 14.22 1.23 -10.85
CA GLY A 135 14.94 1.09 -12.12
C GLY A 135 14.46 2.05 -13.20
N ARG A 136 13.18 2.37 -13.23
CA ARG A 136 12.60 3.33 -14.19
C ARG A 136 13.15 4.75 -13.96
N GLN A 137 13.16 5.19 -12.71
CA GLN A 137 13.70 6.50 -12.33
C GLN A 137 15.20 6.61 -12.64
N ILE A 138 15.95 5.56 -12.32
CA ILE A 138 17.39 5.50 -12.58
C ILE A 138 17.68 5.56 -14.08
N SER A 139 16.94 4.81 -14.89
CA SER A 139 17.06 4.83 -16.34
C SER A 139 16.76 6.21 -16.93
N GLN A 140 15.71 6.86 -16.48
CA GLN A 140 15.35 8.20 -16.94
C GLN A 140 16.44 9.22 -16.63
N LEU A 141 16.96 9.19 -15.41
CA LEU A 141 18.05 10.10 -15.01
C LEU A 141 19.34 9.84 -15.76
N SER A 142 19.72 8.58 -15.93
CA SER A 142 20.92 8.20 -16.67
C SER A 142 20.84 8.67 -18.12
N SER A 143 19.69 8.50 -18.76
CA SER A 143 19.47 8.98 -20.14
C SER A 143 19.51 10.50 -20.23
N ALA A 144 18.95 11.21 -19.25
CA ALA A 144 18.92 12.66 -19.23
C ALA A 144 20.30 13.30 -19.06
N LEU A 145 21.18 12.67 -18.30
CA LEU A 145 22.46 13.22 -17.90
C LEU A 145 23.63 12.77 -18.77
N GLN A 146 23.48 11.70 -19.54
CA GLN A 146 24.59 11.10 -20.32
C GLN A 146 25.30 12.07 -21.28
N TRP A 147 24.57 13.09 -21.75
CA TRP A 147 25.12 14.09 -22.68
C TRP A 147 25.86 15.23 -21.98
N GLN A 148 25.66 15.39 -20.66
CA GLN A 148 26.24 16.49 -19.91
C GLN A 148 27.46 16.06 -19.10
N VAL A 149 27.40 14.86 -18.53
CA VAL A 149 28.42 14.36 -17.64
C VAL A 149 28.61 12.87 -17.83
N SER A 150 29.84 12.40 -17.76
CA SER A 150 30.11 10.97 -17.80
C SER A 150 29.78 10.34 -16.44
N LEU A 151 28.62 9.68 -16.36
CA LEU A 151 28.16 9.06 -15.11
C LEU A 151 29.09 7.96 -14.63
N GLN A 152 29.82 7.31 -15.52
CA GLN A 152 30.77 6.24 -15.18
C GLN A 152 32.06 6.80 -14.57
N LYS A 153 32.35 8.06 -14.81
CA LYS A 153 33.60 8.73 -14.34
C LYS A 153 33.37 9.59 -13.10
N LEU A 154 32.18 9.58 -12.52
CA LEU A 154 31.92 10.34 -11.31
C LEU A 154 32.75 9.80 -10.16
N SER A 155 33.45 10.67 -9.47
CA SER A 155 34.31 10.32 -8.35
C SER A 155 33.49 9.95 -7.13
N LYS A 156 33.99 9.02 -6.34
CA LYS A 156 33.44 8.71 -5.02
C LYS A 156 33.38 9.98 -4.18
N GLY A 157 32.24 10.22 -3.54
CA GLY A 157 32.03 11.42 -2.76
C GLY A 157 31.42 12.60 -3.51
N THR A 158 31.22 12.47 -4.84
CA THR A 158 30.48 13.48 -5.62
C THR A 158 29.07 13.63 -5.04
N LYS A 159 28.69 14.85 -4.72
CA LYS A 159 27.40 15.16 -4.10
C LYS A 159 26.34 15.43 -5.16
N PHE A 160 25.14 14.97 -4.87
CA PHE A 160 23.99 15.23 -5.72
C PHE A 160 22.73 15.41 -4.89
N SER A 161 21.74 16.09 -5.45
CA SER A 161 20.41 16.21 -4.87
C SER A 161 19.35 16.00 -5.95
N ILE A 162 18.24 15.43 -5.55
CA ILE A 162 17.15 15.04 -6.46
C ILE A 162 15.84 15.52 -5.88
N LEU A 163 14.99 16.11 -6.72
CA LEU A 163 13.61 16.43 -6.38
C LEU A 163 12.70 15.33 -6.94
N VAL A 164 12.03 14.61 -6.08
CA VAL A 164 11.15 13.49 -6.45
C VAL A 164 9.75 13.70 -5.91
N SER A 165 8.76 13.17 -6.63
CA SER A 165 7.40 13.02 -6.14
C SER A 165 7.23 11.60 -5.61
N ARG A 166 6.68 11.47 -4.40
CA ARG A 166 6.43 10.19 -3.75
C ARG A 166 5.03 10.14 -3.18
N GLU A 167 4.40 8.99 -3.32
CA GLU A 167 3.08 8.74 -2.76
C GLU A 167 3.22 8.10 -1.38
N TYR A 168 2.50 8.65 -0.42
CA TYR A 168 2.46 8.13 0.95
C TYR A 168 1.04 7.82 1.38
N LEU A 169 0.89 6.69 2.04
CA LEU A 169 -0.30 6.31 2.77
C LEU A 169 0.06 6.36 4.26
N GLY A 170 -0.29 7.47 4.93
CA GLY A 170 0.26 7.77 6.24
C GLY A 170 1.77 7.98 6.13
N ASP A 171 2.55 7.20 6.88
CA ASP A 171 4.02 7.25 6.83
C ASP A 171 4.62 6.24 5.86
N LYS A 172 3.80 5.41 5.22
CA LYS A 172 4.26 4.35 4.34
C LYS A 172 4.39 4.85 2.90
N LEU A 173 5.57 4.66 2.31
CA LEU A 173 5.80 4.94 0.90
C LEU A 173 5.07 3.89 0.05
N THR A 174 4.11 4.31 -0.75
CA THR A 174 3.28 3.41 -1.58
C THR A 174 3.49 3.59 -3.08
N GLY A 175 4.16 4.64 -3.51
CA GLY A 175 4.41 4.86 -4.92
C GLY A 175 5.57 5.79 -5.17
N GLN A 176 6.26 5.55 -6.29
CA GLN A 176 7.34 6.38 -6.79
C GLN A 176 6.84 7.16 -8.01
N GLY A 177 6.94 8.48 -7.93
CA GLY A 177 6.61 9.36 -9.04
C GLY A 177 7.82 9.65 -9.91
N ASN A 178 7.73 10.75 -10.63
CA ASN A 178 8.82 11.19 -11.48
C ASN A 178 9.91 11.89 -10.66
N VAL A 179 11.13 11.78 -11.13
CA VAL A 179 12.22 12.67 -10.70
C VAL A 179 12.05 13.97 -11.48
N GLU A 180 11.72 15.04 -10.77
CA GLU A 180 11.42 16.33 -11.40
C GLU A 180 12.68 17.15 -11.68
N ALA A 181 13.70 16.98 -10.87
CA ALA A 181 14.97 17.68 -11.03
C ALA A 181 16.12 16.91 -10.40
N ILE A 182 17.32 17.13 -10.93
CA ILE A 182 18.56 16.61 -10.36
C ILE A 182 19.64 17.68 -10.44
N HIS A 183 20.46 17.76 -9.41
CA HIS A 183 21.65 18.60 -9.36
C HIS A 183 22.85 17.74 -8.95
N ILE A 184 23.90 17.78 -9.76
CA ILE A 184 25.15 17.10 -9.49
C ILE A 184 26.27 18.14 -9.43
N MET A 185 27.10 18.07 -8.43
CA MET A 185 28.30 18.90 -8.27
C MET A 185 29.51 18.02 -8.54
N ALA A 186 30.04 18.09 -9.78
CA ALA A 186 31.22 17.30 -10.21
C ALA A 186 32.33 18.20 -10.69
N ASP A 187 33.58 17.97 -10.22
CA ASP A 187 34.78 18.70 -10.63
C ASP A 187 34.63 20.24 -10.52
N GLY A 188 33.95 20.69 -9.45
CA GLY A 188 33.72 22.12 -9.24
C GLY A 188 32.63 22.73 -10.15
N LYS A 189 31.96 21.93 -10.95
CA LYS A 189 30.89 22.37 -11.84
C LYS A 189 29.54 21.81 -11.39
N SER A 190 28.48 22.60 -11.60
CA SER A 190 27.11 22.18 -11.33
C SER A 190 26.45 21.72 -12.64
N TYR A 191 25.82 20.55 -12.57
CA TYR A 191 25.01 20.00 -13.66
C TYR A 191 23.57 19.88 -13.19
N TYR A 192 22.62 20.29 -14.01
CA TYR A 192 21.20 20.29 -13.69
C TYR A 192 20.41 19.54 -14.77
N GLY A 193 19.43 18.77 -14.36
CA GLY A 193 18.41 18.24 -15.22
C GLY A 193 17.04 18.57 -14.62
N ILE A 194 16.14 19.14 -15.42
CA ILE A 194 14.79 19.50 -14.99
C ILE A 194 13.79 18.85 -15.93
N GLN A 195 12.82 18.14 -15.37
CA GLN A 195 11.75 17.53 -16.16
C GLN A 195 10.73 18.59 -16.55
N ALA A 196 10.46 18.69 -17.86
CA ALA A 196 9.40 19.53 -18.38
C ALA A 196 8.04 18.81 -18.34
N ALA A 197 6.97 19.53 -18.61
CA ALA A 197 5.60 18.99 -18.63
C ALA A 197 5.41 17.84 -19.63
N ASN A 198 6.25 17.76 -20.68
CA ASN A 198 6.21 16.67 -21.65
C ASN A 198 7.00 15.42 -21.22
N GLY A 199 7.50 15.38 -19.99
CA GLY A 199 8.27 14.26 -19.45
C GLY A 199 9.74 14.23 -19.81
N ARG A 200 10.21 15.16 -20.66
CA ARG A 200 11.63 15.24 -21.05
C ARG A 200 12.42 16.10 -20.06
N TYR A 201 13.71 15.77 -19.92
CA TYR A 201 14.62 16.52 -19.07
C TYR A 201 15.41 17.53 -19.89
N TYR A 202 15.59 18.70 -19.33
CA TYR A 202 16.33 19.80 -19.93
C TYR A 202 17.38 20.33 -18.97
N ASP A 203 18.47 20.88 -19.54
CA ASP A 203 19.48 21.58 -18.77
C ASP A 203 18.92 22.89 -18.25
N LYS A 204 19.38 23.28 -17.07
CA LYS A 204 19.11 24.63 -16.56
C LYS A 204 20.01 25.61 -17.34
N GLN A 205 19.37 26.43 -18.12
CA GLN A 205 20.05 27.56 -18.77
C GLN A 205 20.05 28.79 -17.87
#